data_24a2ef2396f9aa7810b44fd4dc27baed
#
_entry.id   24a2ef2396f9aa7810b44fd4dc27baed
#
_cell.length_a   1.000
_cell.length_b   1.000
_cell.length_c   1.000
_cell.angle_alpha   90.00
_cell.angle_beta   90.00
_cell.angle_gamma   90.00
#
_symmetry.space_group_name_H-M   'P 1'
#
loop_
_entity.id
_entity.type
_entity.pdbx_description
1 polymer ?
#
loop_
_entity_poly.entity_id
_entity_poly.type
_entity_poly.pdbx_seq_one_letter_code
_entity_poly.pdbx_strand_id
1 'polypeptide(L)'
;GMRRKVAGMAKNGTKDRASFRCTECGWTSLRWVGRCGECQSWGSVSEVGAPSAASMRPGAVTAAAIPITSIDLREAVSTPSGLGELDRVLGGGLVAGAVILLAGEPGVGKSTLLLEVAARTAEQGPVLYVTGEESASQVRMRAQRVGALHDDLMLAAETDLAAVLTHIE
;
A
#
# COMPACT_ATOMS: atom_id res chain seq x y z
N GLY A 1 -18.26 -64.98 6.60
CA GLY A 1 -17.13 -64.26 6.01
C GLY A 1 -17.56 -62.90 5.53
N MET A 2 -17.39 -61.87 6.37
CA MET A 2 -17.73 -60.47 6.08
C MET A 2 -16.55 -59.80 5.40
N ARG A 3 -16.65 -59.46 4.13
CA ARG A 3 -15.65 -58.66 3.40
C ARG A 3 -15.90 -57.18 3.70
N ARG A 4 -14.99 -56.56 4.42
CA ARG A 4 -14.94 -55.08 4.58
C ARG A 4 -14.44 -54.44 3.27
N LYS A 5 -15.30 -53.59 2.65
CA LYS A 5 -14.90 -52.69 1.58
C LYS A 5 -14.06 -51.56 2.16
N VAL A 6 -12.80 -51.44 1.71
CA VAL A 6 -11.95 -50.28 1.99
C VAL A 6 -12.37 -49.18 1.04
N ALA A 7 -12.90 -48.11 1.60
CA ALA A 7 -13.23 -46.89 0.84
C ALA A 7 -11.93 -46.22 0.42
N GLY A 8 -11.75 -46.02 -0.89
CA GLY A 8 -10.64 -45.30 -1.46
C GLY A 8 -10.69 -43.84 -1.09
N MET A 9 -9.63 -43.34 -0.47
CA MET A 9 -9.38 -41.90 -0.25
C MET A 9 -9.21 -41.21 -1.62
N ALA A 10 -10.17 -40.39 -1.98
CA ALA A 10 -10.05 -39.45 -3.10
C ALA A 10 -8.92 -38.48 -2.81
N LYS A 11 -7.83 -38.54 -3.58
CA LYS A 11 -6.80 -37.50 -3.63
C LYS A 11 -7.43 -36.25 -4.21
N ASN A 12 -7.65 -35.24 -3.36
CA ASN A 12 -7.95 -33.87 -3.79
C ASN A 12 -6.70 -33.31 -4.51
N GLY A 13 -6.64 -33.50 -5.81
CA GLY A 13 -5.68 -32.81 -6.66
C GLY A 13 -6.07 -31.32 -6.69
N THR A 14 -5.30 -30.48 -6.05
CA THR A 14 -5.28 -29.04 -6.33
C THR A 14 -4.95 -28.88 -7.83
N LYS A 15 -5.98 -28.67 -8.66
CA LYS A 15 -5.77 -28.23 -10.05
C LYS A 15 -5.10 -26.87 -9.96
N ASP A 16 -3.79 -26.81 -10.29
CA ASP A 16 -3.10 -25.57 -10.56
C ASP A 16 -3.92 -24.80 -11.61
N ARG A 17 -4.63 -23.76 -11.16
CA ARG A 17 -5.39 -22.88 -12.06
C ARG A 17 -4.38 -22.10 -12.87
N ALA A 18 -4.41 -22.27 -14.18
CA ALA A 18 -3.61 -21.46 -15.09
C ALA A 18 -3.85 -19.97 -14.78
N SER A 19 -2.78 -19.24 -14.49
CA SER A 19 -2.86 -17.81 -14.12
C SER A 19 -2.86 -16.90 -15.36
N PHE A 20 -2.41 -17.40 -16.51
CA PHE A 20 -2.29 -16.65 -17.76
C PHE A 20 -2.87 -17.41 -18.93
N ARG A 21 -3.52 -16.68 -19.88
CA ARG A 21 -4.14 -17.24 -21.06
C ARG A 21 -3.85 -16.38 -22.29
N CYS A 22 -3.58 -17.05 -23.42
CA CYS A 22 -3.45 -16.38 -24.71
C CYS A 22 -4.84 -15.99 -25.25
N THR A 23 -5.01 -14.73 -25.64
CA THR A 23 -6.26 -14.19 -26.22
C THR A 23 -6.54 -14.69 -27.62
N GLU A 24 -5.48 -15.09 -28.37
CA GLU A 24 -5.58 -15.53 -29.76
C GLU A 24 -5.93 -17.03 -29.90
N CYS A 25 -5.22 -17.91 -29.16
CA CYS A 25 -5.39 -19.34 -29.32
C CYS A 25 -5.93 -20.08 -28.08
N GLY A 26 -6.07 -19.36 -26.93
CA GLY A 26 -6.57 -19.95 -25.69
C GLY A 26 -5.53 -20.77 -24.91
N TRP A 27 -4.28 -20.87 -25.37
CA TRP A 27 -3.19 -21.52 -24.64
C TRP A 27 -3.04 -20.94 -23.23
N THR A 28 -2.73 -21.78 -22.25
CA THR A 28 -2.64 -21.38 -20.84
C THR A 28 -1.27 -21.63 -20.25
N SER A 29 -0.84 -20.78 -19.32
CA SER A 29 0.44 -20.87 -18.61
C SER A 29 0.28 -20.49 -17.14
N LEU A 30 1.18 -21.02 -16.29
CA LEU A 30 1.28 -20.63 -14.87
C LEU A 30 2.14 -19.37 -14.69
N ARG A 31 2.87 -18.96 -15.73
CA ARG A 31 3.76 -17.79 -15.71
C ARG A 31 3.46 -16.88 -16.87
N TRP A 32 3.58 -15.59 -16.65
CA TRP A 32 3.52 -14.63 -17.73
C TRP A 32 4.70 -14.83 -18.70
N VAL A 33 4.38 -14.83 -19.99
CA VAL A 33 5.35 -14.87 -21.09
C VAL A 33 4.98 -13.81 -22.11
N GLY A 34 5.97 -13.08 -22.64
CA GLY A 34 5.72 -12.01 -23.63
C GLY A 34 5.28 -12.55 -25.00
N ARG A 35 5.54 -13.84 -25.32
CA ARG A 35 5.18 -14.51 -26.54
C ARG A 35 4.45 -15.82 -26.23
N CYS A 36 3.33 -16.07 -26.88
CA CYS A 36 2.59 -17.33 -26.71
C CYS A 36 3.42 -18.53 -27.14
N GLY A 37 3.45 -19.59 -26.31
CA GLY A 37 4.18 -20.81 -26.60
C GLY A 37 3.59 -21.62 -27.75
N GLU A 38 2.31 -21.46 -28.05
CA GLU A 38 1.57 -22.22 -29.07
C GLU A 38 1.50 -21.44 -30.40
N CYS A 39 0.79 -20.32 -30.45
CA CYS A 39 0.59 -19.54 -31.67
C CYS A 39 1.69 -18.51 -31.94
N GLN A 40 2.64 -18.37 -31.03
CA GLN A 40 3.79 -17.46 -31.11
C GLN A 40 3.45 -15.97 -31.24
N SER A 41 2.22 -15.58 -31.04
CA SER A 41 1.78 -14.19 -31.04
C SER A 41 2.39 -13.40 -29.87
N TRP A 42 2.86 -12.20 -30.12
CA TRP A 42 3.43 -11.32 -29.10
C TRP A 42 2.35 -10.54 -28.36
N GLY A 43 2.52 -10.34 -27.04
CA GLY A 43 1.60 -9.53 -26.23
C GLY A 43 0.20 -10.11 -26.05
N SER A 44 -0.03 -11.35 -26.52
CA SER A 44 -1.33 -12.01 -26.49
C SER A 44 -1.62 -12.79 -25.21
N VAL A 45 -0.68 -12.85 -24.24
CA VAL A 45 -0.82 -13.61 -23.00
C VAL A 45 -1.19 -12.65 -21.87
N SER A 46 -2.40 -12.78 -21.32
CA SER A 46 -2.95 -11.98 -20.23
C SER A 46 -3.32 -12.84 -19.03
N GLU A 47 -3.37 -12.24 -17.85
CA GLU A 47 -3.77 -12.90 -16.62
C GLU A 47 -5.25 -13.29 -16.65
N VAL A 48 -5.55 -14.53 -16.24
CA VAL A 48 -6.93 -15.04 -16.17
C VAL A 48 -7.63 -14.37 -14.97
N GLY A 49 -8.61 -13.53 -15.28
CA GLY A 49 -9.36 -12.78 -14.26
C GLY A 49 -8.85 -11.36 -14.03
N ALA A 50 -7.76 -10.94 -14.68
CA ALA A 50 -7.42 -9.52 -14.72
C ALA A 50 -8.53 -8.73 -15.46
N PRO A 51 -8.98 -7.57 -14.94
CA PRO A 51 -9.95 -6.76 -15.65
C PRO A 51 -9.37 -6.35 -17.00
N SER A 52 -10.02 -6.76 -18.09
CA SER A 52 -9.63 -6.37 -19.44
C SER A 52 -9.69 -4.84 -19.55
N ALA A 53 -8.65 -4.21 -20.12
CA ALA A 53 -8.64 -2.78 -20.41
C ALA A 53 -9.83 -2.35 -21.29
N ALA A 54 -10.45 -3.28 -22.04
CA ALA A 54 -11.65 -3.04 -22.86
C ALA A 54 -12.94 -2.87 -22.04
N SER A 55 -12.93 -3.10 -20.71
CA SER A 55 -14.10 -2.98 -19.83
C SER A 55 -14.12 -1.72 -18.96
N MET A 56 -13.18 -0.79 -19.12
CA MET A 56 -13.24 0.49 -18.44
C MET A 56 -14.41 1.32 -19.02
N ARG A 57 -15.56 1.21 -18.39
CA ARG A 57 -16.69 2.11 -18.64
C ARG A 57 -16.52 3.37 -17.80
N PRO A 58 -16.92 4.54 -18.30
CA PRO A 58 -16.98 5.74 -17.49
C PRO A 58 -17.79 5.46 -16.21
N GLY A 59 -17.18 5.72 -15.06
CA GLY A 59 -17.82 5.59 -13.75
C GLY A 59 -18.42 6.90 -13.28
N ALA A 60 -19.13 6.87 -12.16
CA ALA A 60 -19.57 8.07 -11.48
C ALA A 60 -18.36 8.88 -10.98
N VAL A 61 -18.38 10.18 -11.21
CA VAL A 61 -17.37 11.10 -10.68
C VAL A 61 -17.77 11.56 -9.29
N THR A 62 -16.82 11.65 -8.37
CA THR A 62 -17.05 12.18 -7.01
C THR A 62 -17.27 13.68 -7.00
N ALA A 63 -16.63 14.40 -7.95
CA ALA A 63 -16.82 15.83 -8.14
C ALA A 63 -16.67 16.16 -9.63
N ALA A 64 -17.40 17.19 -10.10
CA ALA A 64 -17.25 17.69 -11.45
C ALA A 64 -15.88 18.38 -11.62
N ALA A 65 -15.31 18.29 -12.83
CA ALA A 65 -14.13 19.06 -13.16
C ALA A 65 -14.46 20.57 -13.16
N ILE A 66 -13.61 21.36 -12.52
CA ILE A 66 -13.74 22.82 -12.44
C ILE A 66 -12.51 23.49 -13.07
N PRO A 67 -12.59 24.74 -13.53
CA PRO A 67 -11.43 25.48 -14.01
C PRO A 67 -10.34 25.54 -12.94
N ILE A 68 -9.08 25.32 -13.33
CA ILE A 68 -7.94 25.37 -12.40
C ILE A 68 -7.82 26.74 -11.68
N THR A 69 -8.26 27.81 -12.33
CA THR A 69 -8.26 29.17 -11.76
C THR A 69 -9.30 29.37 -10.64
N SER A 70 -10.28 28.47 -10.51
CA SER A 70 -11.30 28.52 -9.46
C SER A 70 -10.95 27.62 -8.25
N ILE A 71 -9.82 26.93 -8.28
CA ILE A 71 -9.35 26.09 -7.16
C ILE A 71 -8.81 27.00 -6.04
N ASP A 72 -9.29 26.80 -4.83
CA ASP A 72 -8.80 27.52 -3.65
C ASP A 72 -7.39 27.05 -3.26
N LEU A 73 -6.43 27.95 -3.27
CA LEU A 73 -5.03 27.64 -2.93
C LEU A 73 -4.78 27.52 -1.41
N ARG A 74 -5.76 27.87 -0.56
CA ARG A 74 -5.60 27.75 0.90
C ARG A 74 -5.43 26.31 1.37
N GLU A 75 -5.95 25.36 0.63
CA GLU A 75 -5.78 23.92 0.91
C GLU A 75 -4.38 23.40 0.54
N ALA A 76 -3.62 24.17 -0.26
CA ALA A 76 -2.27 23.83 -0.69
C ALA A 76 -1.16 24.48 0.17
N VAL A 77 -1.54 25.13 1.27
CA VAL A 77 -0.56 25.74 2.19
C VAL A 77 0.21 24.65 2.91
N SER A 78 1.55 24.71 2.83
CA SER A 78 2.43 23.81 3.56
C SER A 78 2.52 24.19 5.03
N THR A 79 2.49 23.18 5.90
CA THR A 79 2.71 23.32 7.34
C THR A 79 4.11 22.82 7.67
N PRO A 80 4.99 23.62 8.26
CA PRO A 80 6.33 23.18 8.62
C PRO A 80 6.30 21.92 9.51
N SER A 81 7.13 20.93 9.19
CA SER A 81 7.29 19.72 9.98
C SER A 81 8.10 19.94 11.28
N GLY A 82 8.74 21.11 11.40
CA GLY A 82 9.69 21.43 12.46
C GLY A 82 11.10 20.89 12.22
N LEU A 83 11.35 20.25 11.06
CA LEU A 83 12.67 19.80 10.62
C LEU A 83 13.08 20.59 9.37
N GLY A 84 13.90 21.62 9.54
CA GLY A 84 14.20 22.58 8.48
C GLY A 84 14.74 21.97 7.19
N GLU A 85 15.58 20.90 7.25
CA GLU A 85 16.07 20.22 6.05
C GLU A 85 14.96 19.42 5.35
N LEU A 86 14.05 18.80 6.09
CA LEU A 86 12.91 18.12 5.50
C LEU A 86 11.97 19.14 4.86
N ASP A 87 11.67 20.23 5.55
CA ASP A 87 10.81 21.30 5.04
C ASP A 87 11.39 21.92 3.77
N ARG A 88 12.72 22.11 3.72
CA ARG A 88 13.41 22.55 2.50
C ARG A 88 13.20 21.61 1.32
N VAL A 89 13.32 20.30 1.56
CA VAL A 89 13.11 19.28 0.52
C VAL A 89 11.65 19.20 0.08
N LEU A 90 10.71 19.38 1.01
CA LEU A 90 9.26 19.34 0.75
C LEU A 90 8.69 20.68 0.23
N GLY A 91 9.54 21.70 0.04
CA GLY A 91 9.07 22.98 -0.47
C GLY A 91 8.34 23.85 0.56
N GLY A 92 8.60 23.63 1.85
CA GLY A 92 8.07 24.44 2.96
C GLY A 92 7.39 23.65 4.06
N GLY A 93 7.22 22.34 3.89
CA GLY A 93 6.61 21.46 4.90
C GLY A 93 5.59 20.49 4.34
N LEU A 94 4.69 20.03 5.20
CA LEU A 94 3.66 19.05 4.87
C LEU A 94 2.42 19.75 4.29
N VAL A 95 1.90 19.25 3.19
CA VAL A 95 0.67 19.75 2.56
C VAL A 95 -0.47 18.77 2.88
N ALA A 96 -1.62 19.30 3.25
CA ALA A 96 -2.80 18.48 3.52
C ALA A 96 -3.16 17.59 2.32
N GLY A 97 -3.46 16.32 2.58
CA GLY A 97 -3.77 15.32 1.53
C GLY A 97 -2.57 14.81 0.74
N ALA A 98 -1.34 15.31 0.97
CA ALA A 98 -0.16 14.81 0.29
C ALA A 98 0.23 13.42 0.80
N VAL A 99 0.66 12.55 -0.13
CA VAL A 99 1.27 11.25 0.17
C VAL A 99 2.76 11.35 -0.12
N ILE A 100 3.60 11.14 0.90
CA ILE A 100 5.04 11.27 0.81
C ILE A 100 5.68 9.89 1.00
N LEU A 101 6.46 9.44 0.01
CA LEU A 101 7.24 8.20 0.11
C LEU A 101 8.68 8.52 0.51
N LEU A 102 9.08 8.05 1.71
CA LEU A 102 10.47 8.09 2.15
C LEU A 102 11.16 6.77 1.83
N ALA A 103 12.03 6.77 0.82
CA ALA A 103 12.78 5.60 0.37
C ALA A 103 14.28 5.74 0.69
N GLY A 104 14.98 4.61 0.79
CA GLY A 104 16.43 4.54 1.04
C GLY A 104 16.85 3.18 1.55
N GLU A 105 18.15 2.95 1.66
CA GLU A 105 18.73 1.69 2.13
C GLU A 105 18.32 1.34 3.57
N PRO A 106 18.31 0.05 3.95
CA PRO A 106 18.11 -0.35 5.34
C PRO A 106 19.16 0.31 6.26
N GLY A 107 18.73 0.75 7.44
CA GLY A 107 19.63 1.30 8.46
C GLY A 107 19.97 2.79 8.32
N VAL A 108 19.58 3.49 7.25
CA VAL A 108 19.87 4.93 7.07
C VAL A 108 19.08 5.87 7.99
N GLY A 109 18.21 5.34 8.84
CA GLY A 109 17.47 6.15 9.82
C GLY A 109 16.06 6.58 9.39
N LYS A 110 15.47 6.02 8.31
CA LYS A 110 14.12 6.35 7.85
C LYS A 110 13.06 6.34 8.96
N SER A 111 12.95 5.24 9.70
CA SER A 111 11.95 5.09 10.78
C SER A 111 12.23 6.03 11.96
N THR A 112 13.47 6.41 12.17
CA THR A 112 13.84 7.40 13.20
C THR A 112 13.41 8.80 12.77
N LEU A 113 13.67 9.16 11.52
CA LEU A 113 13.22 10.43 10.94
C LEU A 113 11.69 10.54 10.96
N LEU A 114 10.98 9.50 10.52
CA LEU A 114 9.50 9.47 10.54
C LEU A 114 8.96 9.65 11.96
N LEU A 115 9.58 9.02 12.94
CA LEU A 115 9.15 9.14 14.34
C LEU A 115 9.37 10.55 14.87
N GLU A 116 10.48 11.20 14.51
CA GLU A 116 10.76 12.58 14.89
C GLU A 116 9.80 13.55 14.22
N VAL A 117 9.53 13.38 12.91
CA VAL A 117 8.51 14.16 12.18
C VAL A 117 7.15 14.00 12.85
N ALA A 118 6.75 12.77 13.16
CA ALA A 118 5.47 12.48 13.80
C ALA A 118 5.33 13.18 15.16
N ALA A 119 6.38 13.15 16.00
CA ALA A 119 6.35 13.79 17.29
C ALA A 119 6.26 15.34 17.20
N ARG A 120 7.00 15.95 16.27
CA ARG A 120 6.92 17.40 16.04
C ARG A 120 5.59 17.84 15.45
N THR A 121 5.03 17.03 14.54
CA THR A 121 3.70 17.28 13.98
C THR A 121 2.62 17.14 15.06
N ALA A 122 2.81 16.23 16.03
CA ALA A 122 1.89 16.04 17.15
C ALA A 122 1.79 17.28 18.07
N GLU A 123 2.77 18.19 18.05
CA GLU A 123 2.67 19.50 18.73
C GLU A 123 1.56 20.39 18.12
N GLN A 124 1.11 20.08 16.91
CA GLN A 124 0.11 20.86 16.18
C GLN A 124 -1.26 20.16 16.11
N GLY A 125 -1.33 18.87 16.46
CA GLY A 125 -2.56 18.10 16.47
C GLY A 125 -2.30 16.59 16.47
N PRO A 126 -3.34 15.75 16.56
CA PRO A 126 -3.22 14.31 16.70
C PRO A 126 -2.52 13.68 15.47
N VAL A 127 -1.57 12.80 15.74
CA VAL A 127 -0.81 12.04 14.74
C VAL A 127 -0.93 10.55 15.03
N LEU A 128 -1.18 9.75 14.01
CA LEU A 128 -1.16 8.29 14.10
C LEU A 128 0.11 7.76 13.44
N TYR A 129 0.97 7.11 14.23
CA TYR A 129 2.12 6.35 13.74
C TYR A 129 1.76 4.86 13.68
N VAL A 130 1.82 4.29 12.48
CA VAL A 130 1.53 2.87 12.27
C VAL A 130 2.81 2.11 11.97
N THR A 131 2.98 0.94 12.59
CA THR A 131 4.10 0.03 12.32
C THR A 131 3.58 -1.39 12.08
N GLY A 132 4.07 -2.04 11.03
CA GLY A 132 3.81 -3.46 10.73
C GLY A 132 5.02 -4.37 11.00
N GLU A 133 6.19 -3.80 11.31
CA GLU A 133 7.44 -4.58 11.48
C GLU A 133 7.91 -4.63 12.92
N GLU A 134 7.66 -3.58 13.70
CA GLU A 134 8.14 -3.45 15.07
C GLU A 134 6.99 -3.50 16.07
N SER A 135 7.26 -4.06 17.26
CA SER A 135 6.31 -4.00 18.36
C SER A 135 6.17 -2.57 18.92
N ALA A 136 5.01 -2.26 19.50
CA ALA A 136 4.77 -0.97 20.15
C ALA A 136 5.84 -0.60 21.18
N SER A 137 6.34 -1.59 21.94
CA SER A 137 7.41 -1.40 22.94
C SER A 137 8.74 -0.99 22.30
N GLN A 138 9.09 -1.56 21.15
CA GLN A 138 10.32 -1.21 20.42
C GLN A 138 10.26 0.21 19.86
N VAL A 139 9.13 0.59 19.27
CA VAL A 139 8.91 1.97 18.81
C VAL A 139 8.93 2.94 19.99
N ARG A 140 8.30 2.62 21.12
CA ARG A 140 8.30 3.44 22.33
C ARG A 140 9.71 3.66 22.87
N MET A 141 10.55 2.61 22.96
CA MET A 141 11.96 2.73 23.38
C MET A 141 12.77 3.61 22.44
N ARG A 142 12.53 3.50 21.13
CA ARG A 142 13.16 4.36 20.12
C ARG A 142 12.73 5.81 20.32
N ALA A 143 11.43 6.07 20.44
CA ALA A 143 10.88 7.40 20.68
C ALA A 143 11.52 8.07 21.89
N GLN A 144 11.63 7.33 23.01
CA GLN A 144 12.28 7.84 24.21
C GLN A 144 13.77 8.20 24.00
N ARG A 145 14.49 7.38 23.24
CA ARG A 145 15.92 7.60 22.95
C ARG A 145 16.17 8.85 22.10
N VAL A 146 15.25 9.18 21.20
CA VAL A 146 15.39 10.33 20.28
C VAL A 146 14.57 11.55 20.75
N GLY A 147 13.91 11.47 21.90
CA GLY A 147 13.10 12.56 22.44
C GLY A 147 11.78 12.80 21.67
N ALA A 148 11.31 11.80 20.93
CA ALA A 148 10.11 11.87 20.10
C ALA A 148 8.88 11.33 20.86
N LEU A 149 8.62 11.83 22.05
CA LEU A 149 7.47 11.47 22.86
C LEU A 149 6.48 12.64 22.92
N HIS A 150 5.23 12.40 22.53
CA HIS A 150 4.15 13.36 22.63
C HIS A 150 2.83 12.66 22.96
N ASP A 151 1.94 13.29 23.73
CA ASP A 151 0.67 12.68 24.14
C ASP A 151 -0.31 12.56 22.96
N ASP A 152 -0.23 13.47 21.98
CA ASP A 152 -1.03 13.42 20.74
C ASP A 152 -0.38 12.54 19.65
N LEU A 153 0.76 11.88 19.92
CA LEU A 153 1.35 10.88 19.04
C LEU A 153 0.84 9.49 19.42
N MET A 154 -0.16 9.03 18.69
CA MET A 154 -0.75 7.70 18.86
C MET A 154 0.03 6.67 18.07
N LEU A 155 0.16 5.45 18.61
CA LEU A 155 0.89 4.35 17.99
C LEU A 155 -0.03 3.14 17.80
N ALA A 156 -0.13 2.65 16.57
CA ALA A 156 -0.77 1.38 16.23
C ALA A 156 0.26 0.39 15.68
N ALA A 157 0.31 -0.82 16.23
CA ALA A 157 1.12 -1.93 15.73
C ALA A 157 0.20 -2.88 14.96
N GLU A 158 -0.01 -2.61 13.67
CA GLU A 158 -0.96 -3.29 12.79
C GLU A 158 -0.31 -3.71 11.47
N THR A 159 -0.67 -4.90 11.00
CA THR A 159 -0.26 -5.43 9.69
C THR A 159 -1.40 -5.53 8.69
N ASP A 160 -2.64 -5.40 9.16
CA ASP A 160 -3.85 -5.42 8.33
C ASP A 160 -4.30 -3.99 8.03
N LEU A 161 -4.39 -3.66 6.75
CA LEU A 161 -4.84 -2.34 6.29
C LEU A 161 -6.26 -2.00 6.77
N ALA A 162 -7.17 -2.99 6.86
CA ALA A 162 -8.52 -2.74 7.35
C ALA A 162 -8.52 -2.31 8.82
N ALA A 163 -7.65 -2.91 9.65
CA ALA A 163 -7.46 -2.50 11.04
C ALA A 163 -6.86 -1.08 11.13
N VAL A 164 -5.87 -0.75 10.27
CA VAL A 164 -5.31 0.60 10.20
C VAL A 164 -6.37 1.65 9.90
N LEU A 165 -7.24 1.39 8.92
CA LEU A 165 -8.33 2.32 8.56
C LEU A 165 -9.31 2.56 9.72
N THR A 166 -9.56 1.55 10.55
CA THR A 166 -10.43 1.70 11.75
C THR A 166 -9.83 2.65 12.80
N HIS A 167 -8.50 2.81 12.85
CA HIS A 167 -7.85 3.78 13.75
C HIS A 167 -7.95 5.23 13.25
N ILE A 168 -8.33 5.44 11.98
CA ILE A 168 -8.40 6.77 11.35
C ILE A 168 -9.85 7.32 11.41
N GLU A 169 -10.86 6.43 11.49
CA GLU A 169 -12.28 6.79 11.64
C GLU A 169 -12.60 7.26 13.06
#